data_38a0aef74bd65f0ef077c8a560af0ac7
#
_entry.id   38a0aef74bd65f0ef077c8a560af0ac7
#
_cell.length_a   1.000
_cell.length_b   1.000
_cell.length_c   1.000
_cell.angle_alpha   90.00
_cell.angle_beta   90.00
_cell.angle_gamma   90.00
#
_symmetry.space_group_name_H-M   'P 1'
#
loop_
_entity.id
_entity.type
_entity.pdbx_description
1 polymer ?
#
loop_
_entity_poly.entity_id
_entity_poly.type
_entity_poly.pdbx_seq_one_letter_code
_entity_poly.pdbx_strand_id
1 'polypeptide(L)'
;MKSPTRFEDKFGGLPWGVSRKRWPRCAHCGSVQSLLAQLRHDPPGLDLGRAGRILYVFQCARWHENGCDSFDPASGANACFVLDPEELCDDGPVDSDASRLAHLETCVLSWERHVETLRDGFDGDYFDPKKWRNVPVDDCYAIAGVTKLGGIPFWGNVGPSDIPAGNWRFVLQMSDHHFILGDLSEAAAAYLSAMNMPLLRDKSRAGWKCPWANFGQGAGYVFLSEKEPIKGVFAWQRL
;
A
#
# COMPACT_ATOMS: atom_id res chain seq x y z
N MET A 1 -7.13 -6.15 -22.87
CA MET A 1 -7.21 -5.31 -21.64
C MET A 1 -7.47 -3.90 -22.08
N LYS A 2 -8.55 -3.26 -21.61
CA LYS A 2 -8.75 -1.82 -21.83
C LYS A 2 -7.69 -1.11 -21.00
N SER A 3 -6.87 -0.27 -21.61
CA SER A 3 -6.09 0.73 -20.88
C SER A 3 -7.00 1.45 -19.90
N PRO A 4 -6.61 1.65 -18.65
CA PRO A 4 -7.40 2.43 -17.71
C PRO A 4 -7.50 3.85 -18.29
N THR A 5 -8.66 4.17 -18.85
CA THR A 5 -8.94 5.48 -19.48
C THR A 5 -9.25 6.54 -18.43
N ARG A 6 -9.18 6.21 -17.16
CA ARG A 6 -9.45 7.09 -16.03
C ARG A 6 -8.47 6.86 -14.90
N PHE A 7 -8.11 7.96 -14.32
CA PHE A 7 -7.42 8.15 -13.10
C PHE A 7 -8.28 7.60 -11.96
N GLU A 8 -8.01 6.44 -11.46
CA GLU A 8 -8.75 5.80 -10.37
C GLU A 8 -7.78 5.44 -9.25
N ASP A 9 -8.23 5.59 -8.01
CA ASP A 9 -7.52 5.03 -6.87
C ASP A 9 -7.57 3.53 -6.98
N LYS A 10 -6.41 2.89 -6.86
CA LYS A 10 -6.32 1.44 -7.01
C LYS A 10 -5.16 0.84 -6.24
N PHE A 11 -5.29 -0.44 -6.02
CA PHE A 11 -4.24 -1.31 -5.50
C PHE A 11 -3.89 -2.36 -6.55
N GLY A 12 -2.60 -2.66 -6.70
CA GLY A 12 -2.13 -3.63 -7.69
C GLY A 12 -2.28 -3.15 -9.14
N GLY A 13 -2.21 -4.09 -10.08
CA GLY A 13 -2.24 -3.82 -11.51
C GLY A 13 -0.98 -3.11 -12.03
N LEU A 14 -1.13 -2.43 -13.16
CA LEU A 14 -0.08 -1.62 -13.76
C LEU A 14 -0.30 -0.15 -13.43
N PRO A 15 0.73 0.63 -13.06
CA PRO A 15 0.59 2.05 -12.78
C PRO A 15 0.16 2.80 -14.06
N TRP A 16 -0.68 3.81 -13.87
CA TRP A 16 -0.95 4.82 -14.87
C TRP A 16 -0.08 6.05 -14.61
N GLY A 17 0.39 6.71 -15.64
CA GLY A 17 1.13 7.97 -15.55
C GLY A 17 2.59 7.84 -15.15
N VAL A 18 3.11 6.64 -14.92
CA VAL A 18 4.52 6.42 -14.62
C VAL A 18 5.27 6.09 -15.90
N SER A 19 6.22 6.96 -16.29
CA SER A 19 7.05 6.70 -17.46
C SER A 19 7.95 5.48 -17.27
N ARG A 20 8.34 4.83 -18.38
CA ARG A 20 9.29 3.70 -18.36
C ARG A 20 10.57 4.03 -17.60
N LYS A 21 11.08 5.24 -17.74
CA LYS A 21 12.31 5.69 -17.08
C LYS A 21 12.16 5.81 -15.57
N ARG A 22 10.97 6.13 -15.09
CA ARG A 22 10.66 6.32 -13.67
C ARG A 22 10.15 5.07 -12.98
N TRP A 23 9.83 4.02 -13.75
CA TRP A 23 9.36 2.78 -13.15
C TRP A 23 10.44 2.18 -12.25
N PRO A 24 10.18 1.96 -10.95
CA PRO A 24 11.20 1.54 -10.02
C PRO A 24 11.74 0.14 -10.34
N ARG A 25 13.04 -0.02 -10.11
CA ARG A 25 13.70 -1.31 -10.12
C ARG A 25 14.29 -1.59 -8.76
N CYS A 26 14.21 -2.84 -8.33
CA CYS A 26 14.82 -3.28 -7.09
C CYS A 26 16.33 -3.09 -7.16
N ALA A 27 16.90 -2.40 -6.18
CA ALA A 27 18.35 -2.16 -6.12
C ALA A 27 19.15 -3.44 -5.94
N HIS A 28 18.53 -4.48 -5.35
CA HIS A 28 19.19 -5.77 -5.09
C HIS A 28 19.17 -6.67 -6.33
N CYS A 29 18.02 -6.95 -6.94
CA CYS A 29 17.89 -7.94 -8.02
C CYS A 29 17.68 -7.34 -9.41
N GLY A 30 17.57 -6.01 -9.54
CA GLY A 30 17.35 -5.32 -10.82
C GLY A 30 15.96 -5.50 -11.44
N SER A 31 15.10 -6.36 -10.89
CA SER A 31 13.74 -6.59 -11.40
C SER A 31 12.88 -5.34 -11.25
N VAL A 32 11.95 -5.15 -12.16
CA VAL A 32 10.92 -4.12 -12.02
C VAL A 32 10.13 -4.38 -10.73
N GLN A 33 9.77 -3.31 -10.02
CA GLN A 33 8.95 -3.43 -8.84
C GLN A 33 7.46 -3.45 -9.23
N SER A 34 6.67 -4.16 -8.45
CA SER A 34 5.22 -4.26 -8.62
C SER A 34 4.51 -3.11 -7.93
N LEU A 35 3.49 -2.57 -8.57
CA LEU A 35 2.64 -1.55 -7.96
C LEU A 35 1.87 -2.16 -6.80
N LEU A 36 1.92 -1.51 -5.64
CA LEU A 36 1.05 -1.80 -4.50
C LEU A 36 -0.14 -0.84 -4.49
N ALA A 37 0.10 0.47 -4.61
CA ALA A 37 -0.95 1.48 -4.57
C ALA A 37 -0.69 2.63 -5.53
N GLN A 38 -1.77 3.15 -6.11
CA GLN A 38 -1.83 4.39 -6.85
C GLN A 38 -3.03 5.18 -6.34
N LEU A 39 -2.79 6.34 -5.73
CA LEU A 39 -3.82 7.12 -5.08
C LEU A 39 -3.70 8.60 -5.46
N ARG A 40 -4.84 9.23 -5.75
CA ARG A 40 -4.92 10.64 -6.13
C ARG A 40 -4.90 11.56 -4.91
N HIS A 41 -4.48 12.79 -5.16
CA HIS A 41 -4.78 13.89 -4.24
C HIS A 41 -6.29 14.09 -4.16
N ASP A 42 -6.86 13.83 -2.99
CA ASP A 42 -8.30 13.97 -2.68
C ASP A 42 -8.50 14.34 -1.20
N PRO A 43 -8.26 15.63 -0.83
CA PRO A 43 -8.47 16.07 0.54
C PRO A 43 -9.96 16.09 0.91
N PRO A 44 -10.33 15.82 2.17
CA PRO A 44 -9.42 15.66 3.30
C PRO A 44 -8.84 14.24 3.47
N GLY A 45 -9.19 13.28 2.63
CA GLY A 45 -8.74 11.89 2.74
C GLY A 45 -7.22 11.76 2.54
N LEU A 46 -6.74 12.17 1.37
CA LEU A 46 -5.32 12.15 1.02
C LEU A 46 -4.88 13.51 0.49
N ASP A 47 -4.22 14.29 1.33
CA ASP A 47 -3.63 15.56 0.93
C ASP A 47 -2.18 15.35 0.44
N LEU A 48 -1.94 15.56 -0.85
CA LEU A 48 -0.63 15.54 -1.48
C LEU A 48 -0.10 16.97 -1.75
N GLY A 49 -0.68 17.97 -1.12
CA GLY A 49 -0.28 19.38 -1.20
C GLY A 49 -0.76 20.11 -2.44
N ARG A 50 -1.11 19.43 -3.52
CA ARG A 50 -1.52 20.04 -4.79
C ARG A 50 -2.46 19.13 -5.58
N ALA A 51 -3.49 19.72 -6.16
CA ALA A 51 -4.43 19.01 -7.05
C ALA A 51 -3.70 18.36 -8.25
N GLY A 52 -4.15 17.18 -8.63
CA GLY A 52 -3.61 16.41 -9.75
C GLY A 52 -2.36 15.58 -9.42
N ARG A 53 -1.79 15.71 -8.22
CA ARG A 53 -0.72 14.82 -7.75
C ARG A 53 -1.21 13.41 -7.48
N ILE A 54 -0.28 12.46 -7.65
CA ILE A 54 -0.52 11.04 -7.44
C ILE A 54 0.58 10.45 -6.59
N LEU A 55 0.16 9.69 -5.60
CA LEU A 55 1.01 8.83 -4.79
C LEU A 55 1.13 7.46 -5.45
N TYR A 56 2.35 6.97 -5.56
CA TYR A 56 2.68 5.62 -6.02
C TYR A 56 3.50 4.89 -4.96
N VAL A 57 3.14 3.63 -4.74
CA VAL A 57 3.84 2.72 -3.83
C VAL A 57 4.18 1.44 -4.58
N PHE A 58 5.44 1.03 -4.51
CA PHE A 58 5.94 -0.16 -5.18
C PHE A 58 6.75 -1.04 -4.23
N GLN A 59 6.80 -2.34 -4.55
CA GLN A 59 7.60 -3.32 -3.84
C GLN A 59 8.18 -4.35 -4.80
N CYS A 60 9.36 -4.88 -4.50
CA CYS A 60 9.94 -5.99 -5.23
C CYS A 60 9.12 -7.27 -5.00
N ALA A 61 8.51 -7.81 -6.07
CA ALA A 61 7.75 -9.05 -5.98
C ALA A 61 8.63 -10.31 -5.92
N ARG A 62 9.93 -10.19 -6.18
CA ARG A 62 10.89 -11.31 -6.19
C ARG A 62 11.69 -11.47 -4.89
N TRP A 63 11.23 -10.88 -3.81
CA TRP A 63 11.95 -10.94 -2.54
C TRP A 63 12.18 -12.38 -2.04
N HIS A 64 11.24 -13.29 -2.25
CA HIS A 64 11.37 -14.71 -1.89
C HIS A 64 12.47 -15.43 -2.68
N GLU A 65 12.59 -15.11 -3.97
CA GLU A 65 13.51 -15.80 -4.87
C GLU A 65 14.95 -15.30 -4.70
N ASN A 66 15.10 -14.00 -4.43
CA ASN A 66 16.38 -13.31 -4.50
C ASN A 66 16.84 -12.71 -3.15
N GLY A 67 16.11 -12.94 -2.06
CA GLY A 67 16.48 -12.42 -0.74
C GLY A 67 16.47 -10.89 -0.67
N CYS A 68 15.64 -10.22 -1.50
CA CYS A 68 15.52 -8.76 -1.47
C CYS A 68 14.92 -8.31 -0.14
N ASP A 69 15.64 -7.47 0.58
CA ASP A 69 15.21 -6.95 1.86
C ASP A 69 14.15 -5.86 1.68
N SER A 70 12.88 -6.27 1.59
CA SER A 70 11.75 -5.35 1.51
C SER A 70 11.24 -4.88 2.87
N PHE A 71 11.79 -5.38 3.98
CA PHE A 71 11.47 -4.89 5.32
C PHE A 71 12.16 -3.55 5.60
N ASP A 72 13.41 -3.41 5.14
CA ASP A 72 14.13 -2.14 5.25
C ASP A 72 13.65 -1.16 4.18
N PRO A 73 12.99 -0.04 4.56
CA PRO A 73 12.53 0.98 3.62
C PRO A 73 13.67 1.64 2.84
N ALA A 74 14.92 1.56 3.32
CA ALA A 74 16.09 2.14 2.68
C ALA A 74 16.82 1.17 1.74
N SER A 75 16.46 -0.11 1.70
CA SER A 75 17.14 -1.15 0.91
C SER A 75 17.06 -0.93 -0.62
N GLY A 76 16.08 -0.13 -1.09
CA GLY A 76 15.78 0.01 -2.51
C GLY A 76 14.96 -1.15 -3.09
N ALA A 77 14.48 -2.09 -2.25
CA ALA A 77 13.50 -3.09 -2.65
C ALA A 77 12.07 -2.53 -2.67
N ASN A 78 11.85 -1.37 -2.05
CA ASN A 78 10.61 -0.61 -2.05
C ASN A 78 10.81 0.75 -2.71
N ALA A 79 9.73 1.33 -3.26
CA ALA A 79 9.72 2.71 -3.71
C ALA A 79 8.38 3.37 -3.36
N CYS A 80 8.46 4.63 -2.92
CA CYS A 80 7.29 5.45 -2.64
C CYS A 80 7.58 6.88 -3.08
N PHE A 81 6.75 7.43 -3.94
CA PHE A 81 6.92 8.78 -4.46
C PHE A 81 5.60 9.42 -4.91
N VAL A 82 5.61 10.72 -5.01
CA VAL A 82 4.51 11.52 -5.54
C VAL A 82 4.95 12.13 -6.87
N LEU A 83 4.10 12.07 -7.90
CA LEU A 83 4.31 12.76 -9.17
C LEU A 83 3.41 13.97 -9.27
N ASP A 84 3.96 15.05 -9.79
CA ASP A 84 3.20 16.22 -10.22
C ASP A 84 2.45 15.96 -11.54
N PRO A 85 1.34 16.65 -11.81
CA PRO A 85 0.59 16.47 -13.06
C PRO A 85 1.44 16.56 -14.32
N GLU A 86 2.44 17.44 -14.31
CA GLU A 86 3.35 17.70 -15.44
C GLU A 86 4.38 16.57 -15.64
N GLU A 87 4.54 15.69 -14.66
CA GLU A 87 5.47 14.56 -14.69
C GLU A 87 4.80 13.27 -15.15
N LEU A 88 3.46 13.27 -15.23
CA LEU A 88 2.70 12.10 -15.64
C LEU A 88 2.90 11.83 -17.13
N CYS A 89 3.10 10.56 -17.47
CA CYS A 89 3.37 10.11 -18.81
C CYS A 89 2.69 8.75 -19.07
N ASP A 90 2.09 8.59 -20.24
CA ASP A 90 1.39 7.36 -20.61
C ASP A 90 2.21 6.53 -21.64
N ASP A 91 3.45 6.24 -21.32
CA ASP A 91 4.35 5.43 -22.19
C ASP A 91 4.02 3.94 -22.18
N GLY A 92 3.07 3.52 -21.36
CA GLY A 92 2.74 2.12 -21.15
C GLY A 92 3.80 1.33 -20.34
N PRO A 93 3.56 0.04 -20.11
CA PRO A 93 4.43 -0.80 -19.28
C PRO A 93 5.83 -0.96 -19.88
N VAL A 94 6.81 -1.10 -18.99
CA VAL A 94 8.24 -1.13 -19.34
C VAL A 94 8.64 -2.36 -20.15
N ASP A 95 8.07 -3.51 -19.80
CA ASP A 95 8.36 -4.80 -20.43
C ASP A 95 7.30 -5.85 -20.05
N SER A 96 7.47 -7.07 -20.61
CA SER A 96 6.59 -8.22 -20.30
C SER A 96 6.68 -8.67 -18.84
N ASP A 97 7.79 -8.42 -18.16
CA ASP A 97 7.98 -8.82 -16.78
C ASP A 97 7.11 -8.00 -15.83
N ALA A 98 6.89 -6.71 -16.13
CA ALA A 98 6.00 -5.87 -15.34
C ALA A 98 4.58 -6.44 -15.26
N SER A 99 4.04 -6.95 -16.36
CA SER A 99 2.71 -7.58 -16.38
C SER A 99 2.69 -8.91 -15.61
N ARG A 100 3.77 -9.68 -15.64
CA ARG A 100 3.87 -10.97 -14.93
C ARG A 100 4.00 -10.80 -13.43
N LEU A 101 4.61 -9.72 -12.99
CA LEU A 101 4.83 -9.41 -11.57
C LEU A 101 3.73 -8.52 -10.98
N ALA A 102 2.75 -8.09 -11.79
CA ALA A 102 1.66 -7.25 -11.31
C ALA A 102 0.77 -8.02 -10.34
N HIS A 103 0.47 -7.40 -9.20
CA HIS A 103 -0.55 -7.89 -8.29
C HIS A 103 -1.94 -7.77 -8.92
N LEU A 104 -2.92 -8.49 -8.35
CA LEU A 104 -4.32 -8.36 -8.76
C LEU A 104 -4.77 -6.91 -8.61
N GLU A 105 -5.26 -6.32 -9.71
CA GLU A 105 -5.78 -4.97 -9.69
C GLU A 105 -7.14 -4.90 -8.97
N THR A 106 -7.24 -4.00 -8.02
CA THR A 106 -8.46 -3.72 -7.26
C THR A 106 -8.70 -2.22 -7.26
N CYS A 107 -9.76 -1.76 -7.93
CA CYS A 107 -10.15 -0.36 -7.94
C CYS A 107 -10.89 0.00 -6.65
N VAL A 108 -10.58 1.15 -6.09
CA VAL A 108 -11.30 1.72 -4.94
C VAL A 108 -12.58 2.35 -5.45
N LEU A 109 -13.72 1.89 -4.96
CA LEU A 109 -15.03 2.43 -5.35
C LEU A 109 -15.34 3.71 -4.59
N SER A 110 -15.04 3.73 -3.29
CA SER A 110 -15.25 4.89 -2.42
C SER A 110 -14.41 4.76 -1.15
N TRP A 111 -14.13 5.90 -0.54
CA TRP A 111 -13.58 5.99 0.80
C TRP A 111 -14.69 6.40 1.77
N GLU A 112 -14.89 5.61 2.80
CA GLU A 112 -15.85 5.91 3.86
C GLU A 112 -15.15 6.60 5.02
N ARG A 113 -15.74 7.71 5.49
CA ARG A 113 -15.20 8.42 6.65
C ARG A 113 -15.49 7.61 7.92
N HIS A 114 -14.45 7.34 8.68
CA HIS A 114 -14.53 6.68 9.97
C HIS A 114 -13.82 7.51 11.03
N VAL A 115 -14.33 7.45 12.26
CA VAL A 115 -13.69 8.08 13.43
C VAL A 115 -13.08 6.96 14.27
N GLU A 116 -11.78 6.98 14.39
CA GLU A 116 -11.06 6.09 15.30
C GLU A 116 -10.98 6.75 16.66
N THR A 117 -11.52 6.07 17.68
CA THR A 117 -11.45 6.52 19.07
C THR A 117 -10.44 5.67 19.82
N LEU A 118 -9.65 6.35 20.63
CA LEU A 118 -8.73 5.71 21.54
C LEU A 118 -9.40 5.48 22.88
N ARG A 119 -8.89 4.51 23.62
CA ARG A 119 -9.27 4.34 25.03
C ARG A 119 -8.84 5.54 25.86
N ASP A 120 -9.66 5.84 26.86
CA ASP A 120 -9.36 6.86 27.86
C ASP A 120 -7.98 6.62 28.51
N GLY A 121 -7.17 7.66 28.52
CA GLY A 121 -5.83 7.65 29.12
C GLY A 121 -4.66 7.37 28.16
N PHE A 122 -4.94 7.10 26.87
CA PHE A 122 -3.87 7.08 25.86
C PHE A 122 -3.62 8.50 25.34
N ASP A 123 -2.39 8.99 25.49
CA ASP A 123 -2.05 10.39 25.13
C ASP A 123 -1.77 10.62 23.64
N GLY A 124 -2.04 9.61 22.82
CA GLY A 124 -2.09 9.77 21.35
C GLY A 124 -0.78 9.80 20.62
N ASP A 125 0.35 9.63 21.26
CA ASP A 125 1.62 9.55 20.55
C ASP A 125 1.90 8.14 20.01
N TYR A 126 1.34 7.88 18.83
CA TYR A 126 1.48 6.60 18.13
C TYR A 126 2.86 6.36 17.56
N PHE A 127 3.67 7.39 17.47
CA PHE A 127 5.03 7.32 16.93
C PHE A 127 6.06 7.05 18.03
N ASP A 128 5.67 7.06 19.33
CA ASP A 128 6.53 6.64 20.42
C ASP A 128 6.43 5.13 20.66
N PRO A 129 7.49 4.35 20.35
CA PRO A 129 7.47 2.89 20.55
C PRO A 129 7.19 2.46 21.97
N LYS A 130 7.53 3.30 22.96
CA LYS A 130 7.31 2.99 24.39
C LYS A 130 5.83 3.08 24.75
N LYS A 131 5.13 4.05 24.17
CA LYS A 131 3.71 4.26 24.40
C LYS A 131 2.88 3.21 23.66
N TRP A 132 3.25 2.87 22.43
CA TRP A 132 2.59 1.84 21.63
C TRP A 132 2.54 0.48 22.34
N ARG A 133 3.61 0.06 22.99
CA ARG A 133 3.66 -1.23 23.72
C ARG A 133 2.61 -1.37 24.82
N ASN A 134 2.02 -0.27 25.24
CA ASN A 134 0.99 -0.24 26.29
C ASN A 134 -0.43 -0.17 25.71
N VAL A 135 -0.60 -0.15 24.39
CA VAL A 135 -1.93 -0.22 23.77
C VAL A 135 -2.47 -1.63 23.92
N PRO A 136 -3.65 -1.83 24.52
CA PRO A 136 -4.23 -3.16 24.65
C PRO A 136 -4.43 -3.84 23.31
N VAL A 137 -4.15 -5.14 23.27
CA VAL A 137 -4.17 -5.96 22.04
C VAL A 137 -5.53 -5.93 21.35
N ASP A 138 -6.63 -5.85 22.11
CA ASP A 138 -7.99 -5.82 21.55
C ASP A 138 -8.28 -4.58 20.70
N ASP A 139 -7.72 -3.44 21.06
CA ASP A 139 -7.86 -2.21 20.26
C ASP A 139 -7.02 -2.27 18.98
N CYS A 140 -5.93 -3.00 19.04
CA CYS A 140 -5.04 -3.20 17.90
C CYS A 140 -5.68 -4.03 16.79
N TYR A 141 -6.41 -5.08 17.10
CA TYR A 141 -7.02 -5.95 16.08
C TYR A 141 -8.12 -5.28 15.27
N ALA A 142 -8.84 -4.33 15.84
CA ALA A 142 -9.89 -3.61 15.14
C ALA A 142 -9.35 -2.77 13.96
N ILE A 143 -8.12 -2.28 14.06
CA ILE A 143 -7.46 -1.42 13.07
C ILE A 143 -6.39 -2.13 12.24
N ALA A 144 -5.98 -3.34 12.63
CA ALA A 144 -4.94 -4.12 11.95
C ALA A 144 -5.31 -4.54 10.53
N GLY A 145 -6.53 -5.00 10.36
CA GLY A 145 -7.02 -5.58 9.11
C GLY A 145 -7.64 -4.59 8.12
N VAL A 146 -7.43 -3.27 8.31
CA VAL A 146 -8.10 -2.24 7.51
C VAL A 146 -7.10 -1.52 6.62
N THR A 147 -7.43 -1.41 5.33
CA THR A 147 -6.79 -0.46 4.43
C THR A 147 -7.44 0.90 4.60
N LYS A 148 -6.67 1.94 4.99
CA LYS A 148 -7.19 3.25 5.36
C LYS A 148 -6.24 4.39 5.03
N LEU A 149 -6.82 5.56 4.81
CA LEU A 149 -6.11 6.83 4.66
C LEU A 149 -6.06 7.56 6.01
N GLY A 150 -4.86 7.92 6.43
CA GLY A 150 -4.66 8.63 7.70
C GLY A 150 -5.10 7.86 8.94
N GLY A 151 -5.50 8.59 10.00
CA GLY A 151 -5.87 8.00 11.27
C GLY A 151 -4.68 7.47 12.06
N ILE A 152 -4.91 6.42 12.81
CA ILE A 152 -3.95 5.83 13.74
C ILE A 152 -3.27 4.64 13.07
N PRO A 153 -1.94 4.62 12.86
CA PRO A 153 -1.27 3.45 12.32
C PRO A 153 -1.40 2.28 13.32
N PHE A 154 -1.74 1.11 12.80
CA PHE A 154 -1.60 -0.11 13.57
C PHE A 154 -0.17 -0.64 13.43
N TRP A 155 0.61 -0.54 14.47
CA TRP A 155 1.93 -1.13 14.50
C TRP A 155 1.85 -2.62 14.86
N GLY A 156 2.41 -3.46 14.02
CA GLY A 156 2.57 -4.88 14.30
C GLY A 156 3.50 -5.15 15.51
N ASN A 157 4.42 -6.06 15.38
CA ASN A 157 5.25 -6.50 16.51
C ASN A 157 6.31 -5.51 17.02
N VAL A 158 6.70 -4.51 16.23
CA VAL A 158 7.96 -3.76 16.46
C VAL A 158 7.76 -2.27 16.73
N GLY A 159 6.55 -1.75 16.57
CA GLY A 159 6.30 -0.30 16.67
C GLY A 159 6.91 0.49 15.50
N PRO A 160 7.10 1.80 15.63
CA PRO A 160 7.55 2.68 14.55
C PRO A 160 9.06 2.61 14.24
N SER A 161 9.77 1.53 14.62
CA SER A 161 11.22 1.41 14.47
C SER A 161 11.71 1.49 13.01
N ASP A 162 10.84 1.15 12.06
CA ASP A 162 11.17 1.11 10.63
C ASP A 162 10.89 2.43 9.93
N ILE A 163 10.48 3.47 10.68
CA ILE A 163 10.25 4.79 10.12
C ILE A 163 11.57 5.55 10.12
N PRO A 164 11.99 6.12 8.98
CA PRO A 164 13.18 6.95 8.94
C PRO A 164 13.08 8.14 9.89
N ALA A 165 14.20 8.54 10.47
CA ALA A 165 14.25 9.74 11.28
C ALA A 165 13.80 10.98 10.47
N GLY A 166 13.02 11.87 11.10
CA GLY A 166 12.57 13.11 10.48
C GLY A 166 11.08 13.40 10.70
N ASN A 167 10.60 14.46 10.05
CA ASN A 167 9.20 14.86 10.13
C ASN A 167 8.42 14.16 9.02
N TRP A 168 7.75 13.08 9.40
CA TRP A 168 6.95 12.26 8.52
C TRP A 168 5.49 12.28 8.95
N ARG A 169 4.60 12.41 8.00
CA ARG A 169 3.15 12.29 8.19
C ARG A 169 2.69 10.91 7.71
N PHE A 170 2.02 10.17 8.56
CA PHE A 170 1.35 8.94 8.18
C PHE A 170 0.16 9.24 7.25
N VAL A 171 0.07 8.54 6.12
CA VAL A 171 -0.97 8.82 5.12
C VAL A 171 -1.76 7.60 4.67
N LEU A 172 -1.19 6.39 4.76
CA LEU A 172 -1.85 5.18 4.28
C LEU A 172 -1.41 3.97 5.09
N GLN A 173 -2.36 3.17 5.49
CA GLN A 173 -2.15 1.79 5.91
C GLN A 173 -2.77 0.86 4.87
N MET A 174 -2.06 -0.20 4.51
CA MET A 174 -2.53 -1.23 3.60
C MET A 174 -2.58 -2.56 4.34
N SER A 175 -3.75 -3.20 4.35
CA SER A 175 -3.87 -4.60 4.77
C SER A 175 -3.29 -5.52 3.69
N ASP A 176 -2.80 -6.68 4.08
CA ASP A 176 -2.39 -7.75 3.16
C ASP A 176 -3.56 -8.45 2.48
N HIS A 177 -4.79 -8.11 2.84
CA HIS A 177 -6.00 -8.65 2.27
C HIS A 177 -6.91 -7.56 1.74
N HIS A 178 -7.52 -7.81 0.59
CA HIS A 178 -8.63 -7.01 0.07
C HIS A 178 -9.95 -7.75 0.18
N PHE A 179 -11.03 -7.00 0.37
CA PHE A 179 -12.38 -7.49 0.22
C PHE A 179 -12.89 -7.16 -1.17
N ILE A 180 -13.21 -8.19 -1.94
CA ILE A 180 -13.84 -8.05 -3.25
C ILE A 180 -15.32 -8.31 -3.07
N LEU A 181 -16.14 -7.29 -3.35
CA LEU A 181 -17.60 -7.40 -3.28
C LEU A 181 -18.13 -8.13 -4.51
N GLY A 182 -19.13 -8.99 -4.32
CA GLY A 182 -19.76 -9.74 -5.39
C GLY A 182 -18.96 -10.96 -5.85
N ASP A 183 -19.13 -11.34 -7.11
CA ASP A 183 -18.47 -12.49 -7.70
C ASP A 183 -17.07 -12.13 -8.21
N LEU A 184 -16.13 -13.04 -8.02
CA LEU A 184 -14.79 -12.90 -8.60
C LEU A 184 -14.88 -13.01 -10.12
N SER A 185 -14.18 -12.12 -10.82
CA SER A 185 -13.96 -12.29 -12.24
C SER A 185 -13.13 -13.58 -12.49
N GLU A 186 -13.32 -14.19 -13.67
CA GLU A 186 -12.51 -15.35 -14.06
C GLU A 186 -11.00 -15.08 -13.99
N ALA A 187 -10.57 -13.88 -14.38
CA ALA A 187 -9.18 -13.46 -14.29
C ALA A 187 -8.67 -13.40 -12.85
N ALA A 188 -9.48 -12.86 -11.92
CA ALA A 188 -9.15 -12.81 -10.49
C ALA A 188 -9.07 -14.22 -9.90
N ALA A 189 -10.03 -15.09 -10.21
CA ALA A 189 -10.04 -16.47 -9.75
C ALA A 189 -8.82 -17.25 -10.28
N ALA A 190 -8.47 -17.08 -11.55
CA ALA A 190 -7.30 -17.70 -12.16
C ALA A 190 -5.99 -17.19 -11.53
N TYR A 191 -5.87 -15.89 -11.29
CA TYR A 191 -4.71 -15.32 -10.60
C TYR A 191 -4.50 -15.90 -9.20
N LEU A 192 -5.55 -15.93 -8.39
CA LEU A 192 -5.48 -16.42 -7.01
C LEU A 192 -5.20 -17.94 -6.98
N SER A 193 -5.74 -18.70 -7.93
CA SER A 193 -5.43 -20.11 -8.10
C SER A 193 -3.96 -20.34 -8.48
N ALA A 194 -3.44 -19.56 -9.41
CA ALA A 194 -2.04 -19.65 -9.84
C ALA A 194 -1.05 -19.32 -8.71
N MET A 195 -1.44 -18.41 -7.82
CA MET A 195 -0.66 -18.02 -6.65
C MET A 195 -0.84 -18.97 -5.45
N ASN A 196 -1.65 -20.03 -5.59
CA ASN A 196 -2.03 -20.96 -4.51
C ASN A 196 -2.54 -20.23 -3.25
N MET A 197 -3.25 -19.13 -3.44
CA MET A 197 -3.76 -18.29 -2.36
C MET A 197 -5.15 -18.76 -1.93
N PRO A 198 -5.39 -18.98 -0.63
CA PRO A 198 -6.69 -19.41 -0.14
C PRO A 198 -7.73 -18.31 -0.32
N LEU A 199 -8.82 -18.62 -0.99
CA LEU A 199 -9.99 -17.77 -1.09
C LEU A 199 -10.90 -18.02 0.10
N LEU A 200 -11.08 -17.02 0.94
CA LEU A 200 -12.00 -17.08 2.06
C LEU A 200 -13.26 -16.27 1.73
N ARG A 201 -14.38 -16.96 1.60
CA ARG A 201 -15.68 -16.31 1.45
C ARG A 201 -16.10 -15.69 2.77
N ASP A 202 -16.20 -14.35 2.79
CA ASP A 202 -16.78 -13.66 3.93
C ASP A 202 -18.32 -13.63 3.80
N LYS A 203 -18.98 -14.51 4.56
CA LYS A 203 -20.45 -14.60 4.54
C LYS A 203 -21.12 -13.34 5.08
N SER A 204 -20.44 -12.58 5.93
CA SER A 204 -21.00 -11.38 6.57
C SER A 204 -21.03 -10.18 5.64
N ARG A 205 -20.12 -10.13 4.63
CA ARG A 205 -19.96 -9.00 3.71
C ARG A 205 -20.33 -9.31 2.27
N ALA A 206 -20.91 -10.49 1.99
CA ALA A 206 -21.26 -10.94 0.65
C ALA A 206 -20.12 -10.80 -0.37
N GLY A 207 -18.89 -11.10 0.05
CA GLY A 207 -17.69 -10.94 -0.76
C GLY A 207 -16.59 -11.95 -0.44
N TRP A 208 -15.42 -11.70 -1.00
CA TRP A 208 -14.25 -12.55 -0.85
C TRP A 208 -13.12 -11.81 -0.17
N LYS A 209 -12.51 -12.42 0.83
CA LYS A 209 -11.25 -11.96 1.42
C LYS A 209 -10.11 -12.54 0.60
N CYS A 210 -9.43 -11.69 -0.14
CA CYS A 210 -8.36 -12.08 -1.06
C CYS A 210 -7.02 -11.54 -0.57
N PRO A 211 -6.02 -12.40 -0.30
CA PRO A 211 -4.64 -11.95 -0.16
C PRO A 211 -4.19 -11.29 -1.45
N TRP A 212 -3.49 -10.16 -1.38
CA TRP A 212 -3.00 -9.46 -2.57
C TRP A 212 -1.56 -8.97 -2.45
N ALA A 213 -1.16 -8.57 -1.25
CA ALA A 213 0.19 -8.13 -0.97
C ALA A 213 0.87 -9.09 0.01
N ASN A 214 2.18 -9.09 0.02
CA ASN A 214 2.93 -9.99 0.84
C ASN A 214 3.50 -9.31 2.09
N PHE A 215 2.62 -9.00 3.03
CA PHE A 215 2.99 -8.44 4.32
C PHE A 215 2.97 -9.49 5.44
N GLY A 216 2.91 -10.78 5.10
CA GLY A 216 3.00 -11.89 6.06
C GLY A 216 1.91 -11.83 7.15
N GLN A 217 0.69 -11.54 6.79
CA GLN A 217 -0.46 -11.28 7.67
C GLN A 217 -0.37 -9.93 8.42
N GLY A 218 0.51 -9.05 7.99
CA GLY A 218 0.75 -7.74 8.58
C GLY A 218 0.14 -6.59 7.81
N ALA A 219 0.80 -5.45 7.86
CA ALA A 219 0.37 -4.24 7.19
C ALA A 219 1.53 -3.46 6.57
N GLY A 220 1.24 -2.78 5.48
CA GLY A 220 2.11 -1.79 4.87
C GLY A 220 1.74 -0.38 5.30
N TYR A 221 2.72 0.50 5.43
CA TYR A 221 2.56 1.87 5.90
C TYR A 221 3.24 2.83 4.95
N VAL A 222 2.57 3.92 4.66
CA VAL A 222 3.13 5.01 3.84
C VAL A 222 3.22 6.29 4.66
N PHE A 223 4.37 6.91 4.59
CA PHE A 223 4.66 8.20 5.18
C PHE A 223 5.09 9.18 4.10
N LEU A 224 4.66 10.42 4.22
CA LEU A 224 5.09 11.51 3.37
C LEU A 224 5.80 12.58 4.20
N SER A 225 6.82 13.20 3.61
CA SER A 225 7.47 14.37 4.21
C SER A 225 6.48 15.53 4.31
N GLU A 226 6.60 16.34 5.37
CA GLU A 226 5.76 17.53 5.55
C GLU A 226 6.19 18.72 4.66
N LYS A 227 7.38 18.65 4.09
CA LYS A 227 7.98 19.73 3.30
C LYS A 227 8.21 19.32 1.86
N GLU A 228 8.08 20.28 0.97
CA GLU A 228 8.42 20.13 -0.44
C GLU A 228 9.96 20.00 -0.66
N PRO A 229 10.42 19.22 -1.65
CA PRO A 229 9.62 18.32 -2.45
C PRO A 229 9.09 17.16 -1.60
N ILE A 230 7.83 16.74 -1.84
CA ILE A 230 7.22 15.65 -1.07
C ILE A 230 7.99 14.35 -1.36
N LYS A 231 8.53 13.78 -0.29
CA LYS A 231 9.19 12.47 -0.32
C LYS A 231 8.28 11.43 0.31
N GLY A 232 8.27 10.24 -0.26
CA GLY A 232 7.53 9.11 0.26
C GLY A 232 8.44 8.04 0.85
N VAL A 233 7.95 7.39 1.90
CA VAL A 233 8.56 6.18 2.48
C VAL A 233 7.48 5.13 2.61
N PHE A 234 7.80 3.92 2.18
CA PHE A 234 6.99 2.75 2.39
C PHE A 234 7.75 1.74 3.23
N ALA A 235 7.13 1.33 4.31
CA ALA A 235 7.58 0.25 5.19
C ALA A 235 6.44 -0.76 5.39
N TRP A 236 6.75 -1.98 5.80
CA TRP A 236 5.73 -2.95 6.16
C TRP A 236 6.20 -3.81 7.33
N GLN A 237 5.27 -4.32 8.09
CA GLN A 237 5.53 -5.15 9.26
C GLN A 237 4.68 -6.40 9.21
N ARG A 238 5.27 -7.48 9.69
CA ARG A 238 4.59 -8.75 9.94
C ARG A 238 3.87 -8.70 11.28
N LEU A 239 2.69 -9.32 11.39
CA LEU A 239 2.02 -9.56 12.67
C LEU A 239 2.66 -10.72 13.42
#